data_3553798b07d710830871d192090b7803
#
_entry.id   3553798b07d710830871d192090b7803
#
_cell.length_a   1.000
_cell.length_b   1.000
_cell.length_c   1.000
_cell.angle_alpha   90.00
_cell.angle_beta   90.00
_cell.angle_gamma   90.00
#
_symmetry.space_group_name_H-M   'P 1'
#
loop_
_entity.id
_entity.type
_entity.pdbx_description
1 polymer ?
#
loop_
_entity_poly.entity_id
_entity_poly.type
_entity_poly.pdbx_seq_one_letter_code
_entity_poly.pdbx_strand_id
1 'polypeptide(L)'
;AILQPAKQLYGQKIQVPGDISSAAFFIAAGLIVPDSEILIKNVGINPTRDGILRVCKAMNADVELLNVNTASGEPTTDLLVRSGKLTGTAIEGASIPTLIDELPVIAAMACYAEGTTVIRDAAELKVKESNRIAVMVENLTAMGADVTETEDGMIIHGGKPLHGAVIDSKKDHRIAMTFAVAALGASGETEILDADCVNISYPGFYGDLERPVSYTHLRAHET
;
A
#
# COMPACT_ATOMS: atom_id res chain seq x y z
N ALA A 1 2.42 -15.82 26.51
CA ALA A 1 2.20 -17.10 25.82
C ALA A 1 2.85 -18.24 26.61
N ILE A 2 2.19 -19.39 26.66
CA ILE A 2 2.74 -20.61 27.28
C ILE A 2 2.89 -21.63 26.17
N LEU A 3 4.13 -22.06 25.89
CA LEU A 3 4.43 -23.09 24.89
C LEU A 3 4.83 -24.38 25.60
N GLN A 4 4.17 -25.49 25.26
CA GLN A 4 4.62 -26.83 25.64
C GLN A 4 5.44 -27.41 24.48
N PRO A 5 6.69 -27.88 24.71
CA PRO A 5 7.51 -28.41 23.65
C PRO A 5 6.89 -29.68 23.07
N ALA A 6 6.86 -29.77 21.75
CA ALA A 6 6.46 -30.99 21.07
C ALA A 6 7.53 -32.08 21.24
N LYS A 7 7.11 -33.34 21.36
CA LYS A 7 8.03 -34.48 21.45
C LYS A 7 8.84 -34.67 20.15
N GLN A 8 8.26 -34.29 19.02
CA GLN A 8 8.87 -34.42 17.71
C GLN A 8 8.25 -33.37 16.76
N LEU A 9 9.08 -32.79 15.90
CA LEU A 9 8.66 -31.92 14.80
C LEU A 9 8.79 -32.68 13.48
N TYR A 10 7.83 -32.48 12.58
CA TYR A 10 7.80 -33.11 11.27
C TYR A 10 7.97 -32.04 10.20
N GLY A 11 8.80 -32.30 9.20
CA GLY A 11 8.94 -31.43 8.03
C GLY A 11 7.59 -31.31 7.28
N GLN A 12 7.26 -30.10 6.88
CA GLN A 12 6.08 -29.79 6.08
C GLN A 12 6.51 -29.11 4.79
N LYS A 13 5.76 -29.34 3.71
CA LYS A 13 5.90 -28.55 2.49
C LYS A 13 5.02 -27.31 2.64
N ILE A 14 5.66 -26.15 2.72
CA ILE A 14 4.97 -24.86 2.87
C ILE A 14 5.16 -24.08 1.56
N GLN A 15 4.08 -23.56 1.02
CA GLN A 15 4.13 -22.57 -0.05
C GLN A 15 3.94 -21.20 0.60
N VAL A 16 4.99 -20.39 0.57
CA VAL A 16 4.96 -19.03 1.12
C VAL A 16 4.13 -18.15 0.19
N PRO A 17 3.09 -17.45 0.69
CA PRO A 17 2.34 -16.48 -0.10
C PRO A 17 3.16 -15.22 -0.37
N GLY A 18 2.81 -14.48 -1.42
CA GLY A 18 3.30 -13.14 -1.62
C GLY A 18 2.79 -12.17 -0.55
N ASP A 19 3.62 -11.21 -0.17
CA ASP A 19 3.32 -10.25 0.88
C ASP A 19 2.30 -9.19 0.42
N ILE A 20 1.18 -9.07 1.18
CA ILE A 20 0.12 -8.09 0.89
C ILE A 20 0.64 -6.65 1.01
N SER A 21 1.60 -6.37 1.90
CA SER A 21 2.18 -5.04 2.05
C SER A 21 3.00 -4.63 0.84
N SER A 22 3.73 -5.57 0.22
CA SER A 22 4.43 -5.34 -1.04
C SER A 22 3.44 -5.19 -2.20
N ALA A 23 2.40 -6.00 -2.24
CA ALA A 23 1.33 -5.91 -3.24
C ALA A 23 0.57 -4.59 -3.19
N ALA A 24 0.44 -3.98 -2.00
CA ALA A 24 -0.30 -2.74 -1.77
C ALA A 24 0.15 -1.58 -2.67
N PHE A 25 1.45 -1.47 -2.94
CA PHE A 25 2.00 -0.44 -3.82
C PHE A 25 1.56 -0.62 -5.27
N PHE A 26 1.48 -1.86 -5.75
CA PHE A 26 1.02 -2.18 -7.11
C PHE A 26 -0.51 -2.14 -7.22
N ILE A 27 -1.23 -2.45 -6.14
CA ILE A 27 -2.68 -2.20 -6.05
C ILE A 27 -2.92 -0.70 -6.23
N ALA A 28 -2.24 0.14 -5.47
CA ALA A 28 -2.37 1.59 -5.57
C ALA A 28 -1.99 2.09 -6.97
N ALA A 29 -0.85 1.66 -7.52
CA ALA A 29 -0.43 2.03 -8.87
C ALA A 29 -1.50 1.67 -9.93
N GLY A 30 -2.04 0.44 -9.88
CA GLY A 30 -3.09 -0.01 -10.79
C GLY A 30 -4.40 0.77 -10.66
N LEU A 31 -4.70 1.31 -9.48
CA LEU A 31 -5.92 2.08 -9.24
C LEU A 31 -5.81 3.54 -9.67
N ILE A 32 -4.62 4.16 -9.52
CA ILE A 32 -4.45 5.61 -9.77
C ILE A 32 -3.96 5.95 -11.18
N VAL A 33 -3.25 5.02 -11.86
CA VAL A 33 -2.77 5.26 -13.22
C VAL A 33 -3.90 5.00 -14.22
N PRO A 34 -4.30 6.00 -15.02
CA PRO A 34 -5.40 5.82 -15.98
C PRO A 34 -5.16 4.66 -16.93
N ASP A 35 -6.24 3.97 -17.29
CA ASP A 35 -6.26 2.86 -18.26
C ASP A 35 -5.34 1.69 -17.91
N SER A 36 -4.97 1.54 -16.64
CA SER A 36 -4.12 0.44 -16.18
C SER A 36 -4.92 -0.79 -15.75
N GLU A 37 -4.34 -1.96 -16.01
CA GLU A 37 -4.80 -3.26 -15.51
C GLU A 37 -3.59 -4.07 -15.06
N ILE A 38 -3.57 -4.49 -13.78
CA ILE A 38 -2.46 -5.23 -13.17
C ILE A 38 -2.97 -6.52 -12.57
N LEU A 39 -2.32 -7.65 -12.88
CA LEU A 39 -2.56 -8.93 -12.23
C LEU A 39 -1.40 -9.25 -11.26
N ILE A 40 -1.69 -9.22 -9.96
CA ILE A 40 -0.75 -9.54 -8.88
C ILE A 40 -1.04 -10.96 -8.40
N LYS A 41 -0.07 -11.87 -8.54
CA LYS A 41 -0.28 -13.30 -8.30
C LYS A 41 0.12 -13.75 -6.90
N ASN A 42 -0.62 -14.77 -6.40
CA ASN A 42 -0.31 -15.50 -5.17
C ASN A 42 -0.18 -14.59 -3.94
N VAL A 43 -1.03 -13.58 -3.80
CA VAL A 43 -1.02 -12.66 -2.67
C VAL A 43 -1.67 -13.30 -1.45
N GLY A 44 -1.01 -13.22 -0.28
CA GLY A 44 -1.59 -13.65 1.00
C GLY A 44 -2.73 -12.73 1.40
N ILE A 45 -3.88 -13.32 1.75
CA ILE A 45 -5.08 -12.60 2.19
C ILE A 45 -5.53 -13.05 3.58
N ASN A 46 -4.58 -13.22 4.49
CA ASN A 46 -4.89 -13.50 5.88
C ASN A 46 -5.80 -12.39 6.45
N PRO A 47 -6.95 -12.72 7.07
CA PRO A 47 -7.91 -11.72 7.58
C PRO A 47 -7.32 -10.73 8.59
N THR A 48 -6.18 -11.06 9.22
CA THR A 48 -5.47 -10.15 10.11
C THR A 48 -4.60 -9.11 9.39
N ARG A 49 -4.41 -9.26 8.06
CA ARG A 49 -3.52 -8.44 7.24
C ARG A 49 -4.18 -7.87 5.97
N ASP A 50 -5.40 -8.30 5.64
CA ASP A 50 -6.10 -7.95 4.39
C ASP A 50 -6.86 -6.61 4.45
N GLY A 51 -6.58 -5.77 5.43
CA GLY A 51 -7.28 -4.51 5.65
C GLY A 51 -7.33 -3.60 4.42
N ILE A 52 -6.27 -3.56 3.62
CA ILE A 52 -6.24 -2.80 2.38
C ILE A 52 -7.33 -3.22 1.39
N LEU A 53 -7.67 -4.51 1.29
CA LEU A 53 -8.73 -4.97 0.38
C LEU A 53 -10.10 -4.46 0.82
N ARG A 54 -10.34 -4.36 2.14
CA ARG A 54 -11.55 -3.75 2.68
C ARG A 54 -11.62 -2.25 2.40
N VAL A 55 -10.48 -1.55 2.50
CA VAL A 55 -10.40 -0.12 2.14
C VAL A 55 -10.62 0.06 0.64
N CYS A 56 -10.00 -0.74 -0.23
CA CYS A 56 -10.26 -0.71 -1.67
C CYS A 56 -11.75 -0.84 -1.97
N LYS A 57 -12.43 -1.80 -1.35
CA LYS A 57 -13.89 -1.96 -1.48
C LYS A 57 -14.67 -0.73 -1.01
N ALA A 58 -14.30 -0.15 0.14
CA ALA A 58 -14.95 1.05 0.67
C ALA A 58 -14.71 2.29 -0.22
N MET A 59 -13.56 2.36 -0.89
CA MET A 59 -13.23 3.40 -1.86
C MET A 59 -13.82 3.15 -3.26
N ASN A 60 -14.65 2.13 -3.44
CA ASN A 60 -15.23 1.72 -4.74
C ASN A 60 -14.16 1.37 -5.79
N ALA A 61 -13.03 0.82 -5.37
CA ALA A 61 -11.95 0.41 -6.24
C ALA A 61 -12.28 -0.90 -6.98
N ASP A 62 -11.84 -1.01 -8.23
CA ASP A 62 -11.97 -2.23 -9.05
C ASP A 62 -10.83 -3.20 -8.74
N VAL A 63 -11.03 -4.04 -7.74
CA VAL A 63 -10.11 -5.10 -7.31
C VAL A 63 -10.86 -6.42 -7.25
N GLU A 64 -10.54 -7.32 -8.16
CA GLU A 64 -11.15 -8.64 -8.27
C GLU A 64 -10.22 -9.73 -7.72
N LEU A 65 -10.77 -10.60 -6.86
CA LEU A 65 -10.04 -11.74 -6.30
C LEU A 65 -10.24 -12.97 -7.19
N LEU A 66 -9.16 -13.47 -7.78
CA LEU A 66 -9.15 -14.64 -8.65
C LEU A 66 -8.39 -15.79 -7.98
N ASN A 67 -8.74 -17.04 -8.35
CA ASN A 67 -7.99 -18.22 -7.92
C ASN A 67 -7.77 -18.32 -6.40
N VAL A 68 -8.79 -17.99 -5.60
CA VAL A 68 -8.70 -18.07 -4.13
C VAL A 68 -8.36 -19.48 -3.69
N ASN A 69 -7.27 -19.64 -2.94
CA ASN A 69 -6.78 -20.92 -2.44
C ASN A 69 -6.64 -20.88 -0.91
N THR A 70 -7.32 -21.80 -0.23
CA THR A 70 -7.27 -21.94 1.24
C THR A 70 -6.64 -23.25 1.69
N ALA A 71 -6.12 -24.06 0.75
CA ALA A 71 -5.67 -25.42 1.04
C ALA A 71 -4.29 -25.49 1.74
N SER A 72 -3.48 -24.43 1.68
CA SER A 72 -2.10 -24.44 2.18
C SER A 72 -1.96 -23.91 3.62
N GLY A 73 -3.07 -23.69 4.34
CA GLY A 73 -3.06 -23.14 5.71
C GLY A 73 -3.10 -21.61 5.75
N GLU A 74 -2.46 -20.91 4.82
CA GLU A 74 -2.61 -19.46 4.59
C GLU A 74 -3.44 -19.20 3.33
N PRO A 75 -4.50 -18.40 3.40
CA PRO A 75 -5.30 -18.09 2.23
C PRO A 75 -4.54 -17.18 1.26
N THR A 76 -4.60 -17.51 -0.02
CA THR A 76 -3.99 -16.73 -1.11
C THR A 76 -4.96 -16.48 -2.24
N THR A 77 -4.68 -15.44 -3.03
CA THR A 77 -5.46 -15.10 -4.23
C THR A 77 -4.57 -14.42 -5.27
N ASP A 78 -5.01 -14.43 -6.51
CA ASP A 78 -4.54 -13.49 -7.50
C ASP A 78 -5.43 -12.25 -7.46
N LEU A 79 -4.85 -11.05 -7.48
CA LEU A 79 -5.56 -9.78 -7.48
C LEU A 79 -5.52 -9.17 -8.87
N LEU A 80 -6.66 -9.00 -9.49
CA LEU A 80 -6.80 -8.25 -10.74
C LEU A 80 -7.28 -6.85 -10.39
N VAL A 81 -6.44 -5.86 -10.66
CA VAL A 81 -6.63 -4.45 -10.28
C VAL A 81 -6.78 -3.62 -11.54
N ARG A 82 -7.84 -2.83 -11.63
CA ARG A 82 -8.09 -1.92 -12.75
C ARG A 82 -8.27 -0.50 -12.27
N SER A 83 -7.78 0.44 -13.05
CA SER A 83 -7.99 1.87 -12.78
C SER A 83 -9.47 2.22 -12.81
N GLY A 84 -9.86 3.15 -11.96
CA GLY A 84 -11.26 3.58 -11.85
C GLY A 84 -11.43 4.79 -10.96
N LYS A 85 -12.68 5.21 -10.79
CA LYS A 85 -13.01 6.32 -9.89
C LYS A 85 -13.03 5.84 -8.45
N LEU A 86 -12.11 6.36 -7.66
CA LEU A 86 -12.06 6.14 -6.23
C LEU A 86 -12.91 7.17 -5.49
N THR A 87 -13.48 6.79 -4.36
CA THR A 87 -14.24 7.66 -3.45
C THR A 87 -13.61 7.70 -2.06
N GLY A 88 -13.63 8.86 -1.42
CA GLY A 88 -13.13 9.01 -0.05
C GLY A 88 -13.89 8.14 0.94
N THR A 89 -13.23 7.73 2.03
CA THR A 89 -13.80 6.87 3.07
C THR A 89 -13.20 7.15 4.44
N ALA A 90 -13.84 6.62 5.50
CA ALA A 90 -13.27 6.63 6.85
C ALA A 90 -12.53 5.31 7.12
N ILE A 91 -11.33 5.42 7.70
CA ILE A 91 -10.44 4.30 8.05
C ILE A 91 -10.08 4.48 9.52
N GLU A 92 -10.63 3.64 10.38
CA GLU A 92 -10.54 3.81 11.82
C GLU A 92 -10.77 2.50 12.58
N GLY A 93 -10.54 2.54 13.88
CA GLY A 93 -10.91 1.48 14.84
C GLY A 93 -10.21 0.15 14.55
N ALA A 94 -10.98 -0.93 14.60
CA ALA A 94 -10.47 -2.30 14.49
C ALA A 94 -9.84 -2.64 13.12
N SER A 95 -10.01 -1.80 12.11
CA SER A 95 -9.35 -1.98 10.80
C SER A 95 -7.87 -1.62 10.84
N ILE A 96 -7.47 -0.64 11.65
CA ILE A 96 -6.12 -0.07 11.69
C ILE A 96 -5.02 -1.13 11.88
N PRO A 97 -5.08 -2.05 12.87
CA PRO A 97 -4.04 -3.06 13.02
C PRO A 97 -3.86 -3.99 11.81
N THR A 98 -4.90 -4.14 10.97
CA THR A 98 -4.87 -5.04 9.82
C THR A 98 -4.28 -4.41 8.55
N LEU A 99 -3.93 -3.11 8.61
CA LEU A 99 -3.44 -2.32 7.46
C LEU A 99 -2.51 -1.16 7.88
N ILE A 100 -1.98 -1.18 9.09
CA ILE A 100 -1.18 -0.07 9.64
C ILE A 100 0.01 0.29 8.72
N ASP A 101 0.62 -0.72 8.12
CA ASP A 101 1.77 -0.54 7.24
C ASP A 101 1.39 -0.09 5.82
N GLU A 102 0.13 -0.26 5.42
CA GLU A 102 -0.43 0.17 4.14
C GLU A 102 -1.01 1.58 4.19
N LEU A 103 -1.22 2.17 5.39
CA LEU A 103 -1.80 3.51 5.54
C LEU A 103 -1.06 4.60 4.73
N PRO A 104 0.28 4.60 4.60
CA PRO A 104 0.96 5.57 3.74
C PRO A 104 0.49 5.50 2.28
N VAL A 105 0.49 4.33 1.66
CA VAL A 105 0.08 4.20 0.26
C VAL A 105 -1.42 4.41 0.07
N ILE A 106 -2.24 4.07 1.06
CA ILE A 106 -3.68 4.40 1.09
C ILE A 106 -3.91 5.91 1.13
N ALA A 107 -3.12 6.66 1.92
CA ALA A 107 -3.19 8.12 1.95
C ALA A 107 -2.84 8.73 0.58
N ALA A 108 -1.84 8.17 -0.13
CA ALA A 108 -1.55 8.57 -1.50
C ALA A 108 -2.73 8.28 -2.45
N MET A 109 -3.33 7.08 -2.38
CA MET A 109 -4.55 6.75 -3.15
C MET A 109 -5.69 7.74 -2.87
N ALA A 110 -5.87 8.13 -1.60
CA ALA A 110 -6.91 9.06 -1.19
C ALA A 110 -6.79 10.44 -1.84
N CYS A 111 -5.59 10.88 -2.22
CA CYS A 111 -5.39 12.12 -2.96
C CYS A 111 -6.03 12.08 -4.36
N TYR A 112 -6.14 10.89 -4.96
CA TYR A 112 -6.75 10.66 -6.27
C TYR A 112 -8.24 10.31 -6.19
N ALA A 113 -8.79 10.14 -4.98
CA ALA A 113 -10.20 9.82 -4.77
C ALA A 113 -11.09 11.07 -4.81
N GLU A 114 -12.35 10.93 -5.19
CA GLU A 114 -13.34 12.00 -5.06
C GLU A 114 -13.82 12.09 -3.60
N GLY A 115 -13.83 13.29 -3.02
CA GLY A 115 -14.32 13.53 -1.66
C GLY A 115 -13.23 13.48 -0.59
N THR A 116 -13.63 13.14 0.64
CA THR A 116 -12.75 13.19 1.80
C THR A 116 -12.46 11.81 2.35
N THR A 117 -11.18 11.52 2.58
CA THR A 117 -10.73 10.35 3.33
C THR A 117 -10.25 10.80 4.72
N VAL A 118 -10.69 10.08 5.75
CA VAL A 118 -10.28 10.33 7.14
C VAL A 118 -9.60 9.08 7.68
N ILE A 119 -8.36 9.24 8.15
CA ILE A 119 -7.59 8.20 8.84
C ILE A 119 -7.51 8.60 10.31
N ARG A 120 -7.93 7.71 11.23
CA ARG A 120 -7.90 7.89 12.69
C ARG A 120 -7.36 6.65 13.38
N ASP A 121 -7.15 6.75 14.70
CA ASP A 121 -6.67 5.63 15.54
C ASP A 121 -5.34 5.03 15.08
N ALA A 122 -4.56 5.80 14.30
CA ALA A 122 -3.31 5.37 13.67
C ALA A 122 -2.06 5.98 14.36
N ALA A 123 -2.14 6.33 15.64
CA ALA A 123 -1.03 6.95 16.40
C ALA A 123 0.26 6.12 16.36
N GLU A 124 0.17 4.80 16.17
CA GLU A 124 1.33 3.91 16.02
C GLU A 124 2.24 4.32 14.84
N LEU A 125 1.72 4.97 13.81
CA LEU A 125 2.51 5.49 12.69
C LEU A 125 3.56 6.52 13.11
N LYS A 126 3.40 7.16 14.27
CA LYS A 126 4.35 8.17 14.78
C LYS A 126 5.65 7.55 15.31
N VAL A 127 5.65 6.26 15.62
CA VAL A 127 6.77 5.53 16.24
C VAL A 127 7.32 4.40 15.36
N LYS A 128 7.05 4.45 14.06
CA LYS A 128 7.65 3.55 13.06
C LYS A 128 9.08 4.03 12.71
N GLU A 129 9.61 3.64 11.56
CA GLU A 129 10.95 4.04 11.08
C GLU A 129 11.10 5.58 10.98
N SER A 130 9.99 6.26 10.75
CA SER A 130 9.83 7.70 10.82
C SER A 130 8.50 8.04 11.50
N ASN A 131 8.26 9.32 11.83
CA ASN A 131 6.90 9.76 12.11
C ASN A 131 6.12 9.82 10.79
N ARG A 132 5.57 8.66 10.38
CA ARG A 132 4.91 8.50 9.08
C ARG A 132 3.75 9.47 8.87
N ILE A 133 3.03 9.88 9.93
CA ILE A 133 1.94 10.86 9.79
C ILE A 133 2.51 12.20 9.33
N ALA A 134 3.47 12.74 10.08
CA ALA A 134 4.07 14.04 9.75
C ALA A 134 4.77 14.03 8.38
N VAL A 135 5.55 12.97 8.09
CA VAL A 135 6.29 12.83 6.82
C VAL A 135 5.33 12.70 5.63
N MET A 136 4.22 11.97 5.78
CA MET A 136 3.20 11.87 4.73
C MET A 136 2.56 13.22 4.47
N VAL A 137 2.14 13.94 5.53
CA VAL A 137 1.51 15.27 5.39
C VAL A 137 2.46 16.28 4.74
N GLU A 138 3.74 16.31 5.17
CA GLU A 138 4.77 17.18 4.61
C GLU A 138 4.92 16.95 3.10
N ASN A 139 5.17 15.71 2.69
CA ASN A 139 5.45 15.36 1.30
C ASN A 139 4.19 15.44 0.40
N LEU A 140 3.02 15.03 0.87
CA LEU A 140 1.76 15.19 0.13
C LEU A 140 1.43 16.66 -0.09
N THR A 141 1.66 17.53 0.92
CA THR A 141 1.49 18.98 0.77
C THR A 141 2.47 19.55 -0.26
N ALA A 142 3.72 19.08 -0.26
CA ALA A 142 4.71 19.48 -1.26
C ALA A 142 4.29 19.08 -2.69
N MET A 143 3.53 17.99 -2.87
CA MET A 143 2.93 17.59 -4.14
C MET A 143 1.61 18.33 -4.46
N GLY A 144 1.15 19.25 -3.62
CA GLY A 144 -0.08 20.04 -3.84
C GLY A 144 -1.36 19.38 -3.32
N ALA A 145 -1.29 18.27 -2.56
CA ALA A 145 -2.44 17.66 -1.93
C ALA A 145 -3.07 18.58 -0.86
N ASP A 146 -4.39 18.41 -0.67
CA ASP A 146 -5.12 19.01 0.43
C ASP A 146 -5.20 18.01 1.59
N VAL A 147 -4.23 18.09 2.47
CA VAL A 147 -4.07 17.15 3.59
C VAL A 147 -3.82 17.89 4.88
N THR A 148 -4.41 17.41 5.96
CA THR A 148 -4.24 17.98 7.31
C THR A 148 -3.87 16.89 8.29
N GLU A 149 -2.79 17.08 9.07
CA GLU A 149 -2.42 16.22 10.18
C GLU A 149 -3.46 16.31 11.30
N THR A 150 -3.78 15.19 11.93
CA THR A 150 -4.57 15.12 13.17
C THR A 150 -3.74 14.51 14.29
N GLU A 151 -4.30 14.44 15.50
CA GLU A 151 -3.57 13.90 16.65
C GLU A 151 -3.08 12.46 16.40
N ASP A 152 -3.87 11.64 15.70
CA ASP A 152 -3.64 10.20 15.52
C ASP A 152 -3.80 9.73 14.07
N GLY A 153 -3.76 10.65 13.10
CA GLY A 153 -3.95 10.31 11.70
C GLY A 153 -3.90 11.53 10.77
N MET A 154 -4.76 11.54 9.76
CA MET A 154 -4.82 12.64 8.79
C MET A 154 -6.18 12.72 8.09
N ILE A 155 -6.52 13.90 7.58
CA ILE A 155 -7.69 14.16 6.73
C ILE A 155 -7.17 14.56 5.36
N ILE A 156 -7.69 13.90 4.31
CA ILE A 156 -7.28 14.12 2.93
C ILE A 156 -8.50 14.50 2.10
N HIS A 157 -8.47 15.67 1.50
CA HIS A 157 -9.47 16.12 0.52
C HIS A 157 -8.94 15.83 -0.87
N GLY A 158 -9.39 14.72 -1.46
CA GLY A 158 -8.89 14.25 -2.74
C GLY A 158 -9.48 14.99 -3.95
N GLY A 159 -9.05 14.56 -5.15
CA GLY A 159 -9.51 15.12 -6.43
C GLY A 159 -8.74 16.36 -6.90
N LYS A 160 -7.75 16.85 -6.15
CA LYS A 160 -6.80 17.86 -6.65
C LYS A 160 -5.69 17.19 -7.44
N PRO A 161 -5.33 17.68 -8.63
CA PRO A 161 -4.17 17.18 -9.37
C PRO A 161 -2.89 17.34 -8.56
N LEU A 162 -2.12 16.26 -8.45
CA LEU A 162 -0.79 16.32 -7.84
C LEU A 162 0.26 16.74 -8.87
N HIS A 163 1.32 17.34 -8.40
CA HIS A 163 2.50 17.69 -9.20
C HIS A 163 3.79 17.14 -8.58
N GLY A 164 4.83 17.04 -9.38
CA GLY A 164 6.14 16.60 -8.94
C GLY A 164 6.74 17.51 -7.86
N ALA A 165 7.51 16.91 -6.96
CA ALA A 165 8.18 17.58 -5.87
C ALA A 165 9.46 16.84 -5.45
N VAL A 166 10.27 17.48 -4.63
CA VAL A 166 11.36 16.79 -3.91
C VAL A 166 10.79 16.18 -2.65
N ILE A 167 10.87 14.85 -2.54
CA ILE A 167 10.32 14.04 -1.47
C ILE A 167 11.45 13.61 -0.54
N ASP A 168 11.35 13.95 0.72
CA ASP A 168 12.25 13.44 1.75
C ASP A 168 11.67 12.16 2.39
N SER A 169 12.20 11.01 2.02
CA SER A 169 11.75 9.73 2.54
C SER A 169 12.05 9.51 4.01
N LYS A 170 12.95 10.32 4.61
CA LYS A 170 13.51 10.11 5.96
C LYS A 170 14.09 8.69 6.13
N LYS A 171 14.56 8.09 5.04
CA LYS A 171 15.06 6.70 4.95
C LYS A 171 14.03 5.64 5.32
N ASP A 172 12.74 6.00 5.28
CA ASP A 172 11.63 5.07 5.46
C ASP A 172 11.22 4.50 4.10
N HIS A 173 11.44 3.20 3.93
CA HIS A 173 11.17 2.49 2.68
C HIS A 173 9.71 2.58 2.24
N ARG A 174 8.76 2.59 3.20
CA ARG A 174 7.33 2.72 2.86
C ARG A 174 6.99 4.10 2.37
N ILE A 175 7.63 5.13 2.90
CA ILE A 175 7.48 6.51 2.40
C ILE A 175 8.05 6.59 0.98
N ALA A 176 9.29 6.12 0.76
CA ALA A 176 9.90 6.14 -0.57
C ALA A 176 9.03 5.43 -1.62
N MET A 177 8.57 4.21 -1.35
CA MET A 177 7.69 3.44 -2.26
C MET A 177 6.33 4.13 -2.47
N THR A 178 5.74 4.70 -1.42
CA THR A 178 4.47 5.43 -1.52
C THR A 178 4.56 6.61 -2.47
N PHE A 179 5.62 7.41 -2.37
CA PHE A 179 5.76 8.59 -3.22
C PHE A 179 6.23 8.25 -4.64
N ALA A 180 6.93 7.14 -4.84
CA ALA A 180 7.17 6.61 -6.17
C ALA A 180 5.86 6.23 -6.87
N VAL A 181 4.93 5.60 -6.15
CA VAL A 181 3.59 5.30 -6.68
C VAL A 181 2.77 6.58 -6.89
N ALA A 182 2.75 7.50 -5.92
CA ALA A 182 2.03 8.77 -6.07
C ALA A 182 2.50 9.56 -7.29
N ALA A 183 3.80 9.55 -7.58
CA ALA A 183 4.38 10.23 -8.73
C ALA A 183 3.86 9.73 -10.09
N LEU A 184 3.39 8.46 -10.19
CA LEU A 184 2.86 7.90 -11.45
C LEU A 184 1.60 8.64 -11.95
N GLY A 185 0.79 9.18 -11.04
CA GLY A 185 -0.41 9.96 -11.39
C GLY A 185 -0.21 11.48 -11.32
N ALA A 186 1.00 11.94 -10.94
CA ALA A 186 1.31 13.36 -10.80
C ALA A 186 1.86 13.94 -12.11
N SER A 187 1.79 15.27 -12.27
CA SER A 187 2.42 15.99 -13.37
C SER A 187 3.83 16.45 -13.00
N GLY A 188 4.76 16.46 -13.96
CA GLY A 188 6.14 16.92 -13.75
C GLY A 188 7.05 15.84 -13.13
N GLU A 189 8.22 16.24 -12.68
CA GLU A 189 9.24 15.34 -12.14
C GLU A 189 9.18 15.28 -10.60
N THR A 190 9.35 14.09 -10.06
CA THR A 190 9.46 13.85 -8.62
C THR A 190 10.83 13.27 -8.31
N GLU A 191 11.55 13.89 -7.39
CA GLU A 191 12.81 13.41 -6.86
C GLU A 191 12.59 12.81 -5.47
N ILE A 192 13.07 11.59 -5.22
CA ILE A 192 12.95 10.92 -3.92
C ILE A 192 14.36 10.82 -3.31
N LEU A 193 14.56 11.54 -2.21
CA LEU A 193 15.80 11.49 -1.46
C LEU A 193 15.91 10.15 -0.70
N ASP A 194 17.14 9.63 -0.60
CA ASP A 194 17.43 8.34 0.04
C ASP A 194 16.59 7.17 -0.53
N ALA A 195 16.29 7.18 -1.83
CA ALA A 195 15.45 6.21 -2.50
C ALA A 195 15.91 4.75 -2.34
N ASP A 196 17.21 4.52 -2.10
CA ASP A 196 17.80 3.20 -1.88
C ASP A 196 17.27 2.50 -0.62
N CYS A 197 16.62 3.21 0.29
CA CYS A 197 16.03 2.61 1.51
C CYS A 197 14.96 1.55 1.19
N VAL A 198 14.37 1.55 0.00
CA VAL A 198 13.43 0.50 -0.44
C VAL A 198 14.05 -0.90 -0.42
N ASN A 199 15.37 -1.00 -0.58
CA ASN A 199 16.10 -2.27 -0.56
C ASN A 199 16.01 -3.02 0.79
N ILE A 200 15.55 -2.34 1.85
CA ILE A 200 15.31 -2.95 3.17
C ILE A 200 14.22 -4.01 3.08
N SER A 201 13.16 -3.77 2.31
CA SER A 201 11.99 -4.66 2.23
C SER A 201 11.65 -5.12 0.81
N TYR A 202 12.02 -4.35 -0.22
CA TYR A 202 11.69 -4.68 -1.61
C TYR A 202 12.82 -4.28 -2.57
N PRO A 203 13.92 -5.06 -2.65
CA PRO A 203 15.10 -4.70 -3.47
C PRO A 203 14.81 -4.52 -4.97
N GLY A 204 13.77 -5.16 -5.50
CA GLY A 204 13.38 -5.07 -6.92
C GLY A 204 12.33 -3.99 -7.23
N PHE A 205 11.89 -3.21 -6.26
CA PHE A 205 10.70 -2.35 -6.35
C PHE A 205 10.69 -1.43 -7.57
N TYR A 206 11.72 -0.62 -7.77
CA TYR A 206 11.76 0.32 -8.90
C TYR A 206 11.79 -0.39 -10.25
N GLY A 207 12.57 -1.48 -10.37
CA GLY A 207 12.58 -2.27 -11.59
C GLY A 207 11.25 -2.92 -11.93
N ASP A 208 10.48 -3.33 -10.91
CA ASP A 208 9.14 -3.87 -11.11
C ASP A 208 8.12 -2.76 -11.44
N LEU A 209 8.30 -1.55 -10.89
CA LEU A 209 7.45 -0.41 -11.16
C LEU A 209 7.65 0.15 -12.58
N GLU A 210 8.87 0.08 -13.12
CA GLU A 210 9.23 0.55 -14.47
C GLU A 210 8.82 -0.41 -15.59
N ARG A 211 8.51 -1.66 -15.28
CA ARG A 211 8.10 -2.63 -16.31
C ARG A 211 6.80 -2.15 -16.98
N PRO A 212 6.81 -1.94 -18.33
CA PRO A 212 5.61 -1.48 -19.02
C PRO A 212 4.46 -2.45 -18.80
N VAL A 213 3.32 -1.92 -18.41
CA VAL A 213 2.09 -2.65 -18.05
C VAL A 213 1.38 -3.15 -19.31
N SER A 214 2.01 -4.09 -20.02
CA SER A 214 1.29 -4.96 -20.94
C SER A 214 1.43 -6.40 -20.43
N TYR A 215 0.47 -6.87 -19.62
CA TYR A 215 0.47 -8.18 -18.96
C TYR A 215 1.63 -8.39 -17.97
N THR A 216 1.71 -7.58 -16.92
CA THR A 216 2.73 -7.77 -15.89
C THR A 216 2.25 -8.79 -14.88
N HIS A 217 2.85 -9.98 -14.91
CA HIS A 217 2.73 -10.95 -13.84
C HIS A 217 3.72 -10.55 -12.74
N LEU A 218 3.28 -9.69 -11.82
CA LEU A 218 4.06 -9.40 -10.63
C LEU A 218 3.93 -10.57 -9.67
N ARG A 219 5.05 -11.15 -9.27
CA ARG A 219 5.10 -12.00 -8.08
C ARG A 219 5.38 -11.07 -6.91
N ALA A 220 4.49 -11.03 -5.92
CA ALA A 220 4.82 -10.41 -4.66
C ALA A 220 6.06 -11.10 -4.09
N HIS A 221 7.06 -10.33 -3.64
CA HIS A 221 8.27 -10.92 -3.07
C HIS A 221 7.95 -11.72 -1.82
N GLU A 222 8.53 -12.91 -1.74
CA GLU A 222 8.57 -13.72 -0.54
C GLU A 222 9.61 -13.09 0.40
N THR A 223 9.20 -12.60 1.56
CA THR A 223 10.10 -12.16 2.63
C THR A 223 10.42 -13.31 3.57
#